data_8dc9e5209661c13d741958ad74dc9466
#
_entry.id   8dc9e5209661c13d741958ad74dc9466
#
_cell.length_a   1.000
_cell.length_b   1.000
_cell.length_c   1.000
_cell.angle_alpha   90.00
_cell.angle_beta   90.00
_cell.angle_gamma   90.00
#
_symmetry.space_group_name_H-M   'P 1'
#
loop_
_entity.id
_entity.type
_entity.pdbx_description
1 polymer ?
#
loop_
_entity_poly.entity_id
_entity_poly.type
_entity_poly.pdbx_seq_one_letter_code
_entity_poly.pdbx_strand_id
1 'polypeptide(L)'
;MRRAFVALALLAAVGCRKVAPSGPAASAFGVAIVDVSGEKQAAGAGGSLDQPLVAQVNDAQGAGVTGALGEFHGAGGVRFDPPSGLTGSDGQFSATVRLGAASGRYSLAATTRDKAGKPLQVTFPEIALDYQQILGRELNEKYCSRCHNSESSAERVSNHDNLSVPPHAFSDGVTLNQFSSASLLAIVSHGGAALGKSPEMPPYSPTLSASDIDALAAYIRAVADPPYRPQGVVYANQ
;
A
#
# COMPACT_ATOMS: atom_id res chain seq x y z
N MET A 1 29.90 -52.86 -61.23
CA MET A 1 29.93 -51.41 -61.19
C MET A 1 28.73 -50.99 -60.35
N ARG A 2 28.92 -50.70 -59.02
CA ARG A 2 27.85 -50.23 -58.10
C ARG A 2 28.07 -48.74 -57.82
N ARG A 3 27.13 -47.89 -58.25
CA ARG A 3 27.15 -46.46 -58.00
C ARG A 3 26.45 -46.20 -56.67
N ALA A 4 27.19 -45.66 -55.66
CA ALA A 4 26.65 -45.19 -54.40
C ALA A 4 26.13 -43.77 -54.55
N PHE A 5 24.82 -43.54 -54.21
CA PHE A 5 24.26 -42.22 -54.14
C PHE A 5 24.43 -41.76 -52.68
N VAL A 6 25.16 -40.67 -52.50
CA VAL A 6 25.25 -39.96 -51.18
C VAL A 6 24.13 -38.94 -51.18
N ALA A 7 23.15 -39.13 -50.27
CA ALA A 7 22.09 -38.16 -50.00
C ALA A 7 22.58 -37.18 -48.95
N LEU A 8 22.73 -35.90 -49.34
CA LEU A 8 23.07 -34.80 -48.46
C LEU A 8 21.80 -34.26 -47.80
N ALA A 9 21.61 -34.55 -46.51
CA ALA A 9 20.49 -34.01 -45.74
C ALA A 9 20.84 -32.61 -45.24
N LEU A 10 20.18 -31.56 -45.80
CA LEU A 10 20.21 -30.20 -45.22
C LEU A 10 19.33 -30.15 -43.98
N LEU A 11 19.92 -30.02 -42.79
CA LEU A 11 19.22 -29.64 -41.59
C LEU A 11 18.99 -28.11 -41.59
N ALA A 12 17.74 -27.70 -41.85
CA ALA A 12 17.29 -26.33 -41.62
C ALA A 12 17.09 -26.09 -40.12
N ALA A 13 18.00 -25.35 -39.49
CA ALA A 13 17.83 -24.90 -38.11
C ALA A 13 16.77 -23.79 -38.10
N VAL A 14 15.54 -24.14 -37.68
CA VAL A 14 14.49 -23.16 -37.38
C VAL A 14 14.83 -22.51 -36.03
N GLY A 15 15.49 -21.37 -36.08
CA GLY A 15 15.74 -20.52 -34.90
C GLY A 15 14.42 -19.90 -34.42
N CYS A 16 13.88 -20.38 -33.31
CA CYS A 16 12.80 -19.67 -32.61
C CYS A 16 13.32 -18.31 -32.15
N ARG A 17 13.05 -17.24 -32.94
CA ARG A 17 13.15 -15.86 -32.43
C ARG A 17 12.07 -15.70 -31.36
N LYS A 18 12.46 -15.59 -30.11
CA LYS A 18 11.60 -15.02 -29.08
C LYS A 18 11.28 -13.58 -29.48
N VAL A 19 10.07 -13.36 -30.00
CA VAL A 19 9.52 -12.01 -30.14
C VAL A 19 9.30 -11.50 -28.74
N ALA A 20 10.11 -10.54 -28.29
CA ALA A 20 9.85 -9.81 -27.06
C ALA A 20 8.49 -9.11 -27.21
N PRO A 21 7.61 -9.13 -26.19
CA PRO A 21 6.37 -8.39 -26.24
C PRO A 21 6.71 -6.91 -26.45
N SER A 22 6.22 -6.32 -27.54
CA SER A 22 6.37 -4.91 -27.84
C SER A 22 5.44 -4.11 -26.92
N GLY A 23 5.91 -3.79 -25.71
CA GLY A 23 5.30 -2.76 -24.90
C GLY A 23 5.52 -1.37 -25.49
N PRO A 24 4.79 -0.35 -25.00
CA PRO A 24 5.00 1.02 -25.47
C PRO A 24 6.45 1.44 -25.25
N ALA A 25 7.07 2.05 -26.28
CA ALA A 25 8.43 2.59 -26.17
C ALA A 25 8.36 4.02 -25.60
N ALA A 26 9.25 4.33 -24.64
CA ALA A 26 9.36 5.70 -24.12
C ALA A 26 9.74 6.67 -25.24
N SER A 27 9.01 7.79 -25.35
CA SER A 27 9.31 8.88 -26.26
C SER A 27 9.95 10.09 -25.55
N ALA A 28 9.92 10.11 -24.20
CA ALA A 28 10.48 11.16 -23.37
C ALA A 28 11.09 10.57 -22.09
N PHE A 29 11.90 11.38 -21.41
CA PHE A 29 12.60 10.99 -20.20
C PHE A 29 12.55 12.12 -19.16
N GLY A 30 12.22 11.77 -17.91
CA GLY A 30 12.31 12.70 -16.78
C GLY A 30 13.63 12.61 -16.05
N VAL A 31 13.75 13.41 -15.00
CA VAL A 31 14.88 13.41 -14.07
C VAL A 31 14.47 13.04 -12.65
N ALA A 32 13.16 13.01 -12.38
CA ALA A 32 12.58 12.61 -11.10
C ALA A 32 11.26 11.87 -11.31
N ILE A 33 10.87 11.07 -10.32
CA ILE A 33 9.55 10.46 -10.20
C ILE A 33 9.05 10.68 -8.78
N VAL A 34 7.79 11.03 -8.63
CA VAL A 34 7.14 11.28 -7.34
C VAL A 34 5.81 10.53 -7.26
N ASP A 35 5.39 10.21 -6.05
CA ASP A 35 4.03 9.76 -5.76
C ASP A 35 3.07 10.97 -5.81
N VAL A 36 1.90 10.77 -6.37
CA VAL A 36 0.84 11.78 -6.46
C VAL A 36 -0.32 11.41 -5.56
N SER A 37 -0.75 10.16 -5.59
CA SER A 37 -1.84 9.65 -4.77
C SER A 37 -1.86 8.14 -4.70
N GLY A 38 -2.67 7.63 -3.78
CA GLY A 38 -2.92 6.19 -3.63
C GLY A 38 -1.98 5.48 -2.66
N GLU A 39 -1.10 6.19 -1.96
CA GLU A 39 -0.23 5.61 -0.93
C GLU A 39 -0.96 5.36 0.40
N LYS A 40 -0.40 4.49 1.24
CA LYS A 40 -0.84 4.23 2.64
C LYS A 40 -2.26 3.68 2.75
N GLN A 41 -2.69 2.91 1.77
CA GLN A 41 -3.98 2.24 1.80
C GLN A 41 -3.89 0.90 2.54
N ALA A 42 -5.04 0.44 3.04
CA ALA A 42 -5.19 -0.88 3.63
C ALA A 42 -6.36 -1.61 2.95
N ALA A 43 -6.10 -2.82 2.46
CA ALA A 43 -7.11 -3.71 1.89
C ALA A 43 -6.99 -5.11 2.48
N GLY A 44 -8.00 -5.95 2.33
CA GLY A 44 -7.88 -7.35 2.72
C GLY A 44 -6.80 -8.08 1.91
N ALA A 45 -6.13 -9.04 2.51
CA ALA A 45 -5.16 -9.88 1.80
C ALA A 45 -5.80 -10.53 0.56
N GLY A 46 -5.15 -10.39 -0.60
CA GLY A 46 -5.70 -10.78 -1.90
C GLY A 46 -6.79 -9.85 -2.44
N GLY A 47 -7.11 -8.76 -1.74
CA GLY A 47 -8.07 -7.73 -2.17
C GLY A 47 -7.46 -6.66 -3.04
N SER A 48 -8.32 -5.78 -3.60
CA SER A 48 -7.89 -4.60 -4.36
C SER A 48 -7.81 -3.38 -3.45
N LEU A 49 -6.87 -2.49 -3.74
CA LEU A 49 -6.83 -1.16 -3.12
C LEU A 49 -8.02 -0.32 -3.62
N ASP A 50 -8.52 0.57 -2.78
CA ASP A 50 -9.69 1.40 -3.09
C ASP A 50 -9.35 2.50 -4.11
N GLN A 51 -8.12 3.02 -4.07
CA GLN A 51 -7.62 4.05 -4.98
C GLN A 51 -6.49 3.49 -5.86
N PRO A 52 -6.38 3.92 -7.12
CA PRO A 52 -5.22 3.59 -7.94
C PRO A 52 -3.95 4.24 -7.37
N LEU A 53 -2.80 3.61 -7.58
CA LEU A 53 -1.52 4.27 -7.40
C LEU A 53 -1.28 5.21 -8.57
N VAL A 54 -0.88 6.43 -8.29
CA VAL A 54 -0.56 7.46 -9.28
C VAL A 54 0.84 7.99 -9.04
N ALA A 55 1.70 7.88 -10.04
CA ALA A 55 3.04 8.46 -10.03
C ALA A 55 3.21 9.48 -11.16
N GLN A 56 4.05 10.48 -10.93
CA GLN A 56 4.36 11.53 -11.90
C GLN A 56 5.85 11.55 -12.19
N VAL A 57 6.19 11.62 -13.48
CA VAL A 57 7.56 11.79 -13.97
C VAL A 57 7.77 13.27 -14.27
N ASN A 58 8.83 13.86 -13.70
CA ASN A 58 9.11 15.28 -13.76
C ASN A 58 10.41 15.57 -14.50
N ASP A 59 10.46 16.73 -15.14
CA ASP A 59 11.69 17.35 -15.65
C ASP A 59 12.47 18.08 -14.54
N ALA A 60 13.55 18.75 -14.92
CA ALA A 60 14.41 19.49 -13.98
C ALA A 60 13.73 20.73 -13.35
N GLN A 61 12.63 21.20 -13.92
CA GLN A 61 11.83 22.31 -13.42
C GLN A 61 10.65 21.84 -12.56
N GLY A 62 10.45 20.51 -12.43
CA GLY A 62 9.35 19.92 -11.71
C GLY A 62 8.06 19.79 -12.53
N ALA A 63 8.10 20.10 -13.83
CA ALA A 63 6.96 19.95 -14.71
C ALA A 63 6.80 18.49 -15.17
N GLY A 64 5.54 18.07 -15.37
CA GLY A 64 5.23 16.71 -15.82
C GLY A 64 5.75 16.41 -17.23
N VAL A 65 6.39 15.27 -17.40
CA VAL A 65 6.95 14.80 -18.68
C VAL A 65 5.96 13.88 -19.38
N THR A 66 5.43 14.30 -20.53
CA THR A 66 4.54 13.46 -21.36
C THR A 66 5.33 12.40 -22.13
N GLY A 67 4.81 11.15 -22.17
CA GLY A 67 5.37 10.07 -22.98
C GLY A 67 6.59 9.37 -22.39
N ALA A 68 6.87 9.57 -21.09
CA ALA A 68 7.82 8.75 -20.34
C ALA A 68 7.21 7.38 -20.04
N LEU A 69 8.00 6.31 -20.10
CA LEU A 69 7.54 4.97 -19.73
C LEU A 69 7.61 4.80 -18.21
N GLY A 70 6.48 4.51 -17.59
CA GLY A 70 6.35 4.13 -16.20
C GLY A 70 6.03 2.64 -16.04
N GLU A 71 6.55 2.01 -15.00
CA GLU A 71 6.32 0.60 -14.68
C GLU A 71 6.04 0.46 -13.18
N PHE A 72 5.05 -0.37 -12.81
CA PHE A 72 4.76 -0.71 -11.41
C PHE A 72 5.33 -2.08 -11.05
N HIS A 73 5.89 -2.19 -9.85
CA HIS A 73 6.51 -3.40 -9.34
C HIS A 73 6.09 -3.67 -7.89
N GLY A 74 5.96 -4.95 -7.55
CA GLY A 74 5.67 -5.41 -6.19
C GLY A 74 5.96 -6.90 -6.05
N ALA A 75 6.40 -7.30 -4.88
CA ALA A 75 6.61 -8.70 -4.52
C ALA A 75 5.33 -9.33 -3.94
N GLY A 76 5.38 -10.63 -3.64
CA GLY A 76 4.30 -11.30 -2.89
C GLY A 76 3.01 -11.57 -3.67
N GLY A 77 3.07 -11.62 -5.01
CA GLY A 77 1.90 -11.93 -5.83
C GLY A 77 0.97 -10.75 -6.10
N VAL A 78 1.46 -9.52 -5.88
CA VAL A 78 0.76 -8.28 -6.23
C VAL A 78 0.54 -8.21 -7.74
N ARG A 79 -0.61 -7.67 -8.15
CA ARG A 79 -0.95 -7.44 -9.56
C ARG A 79 -1.31 -5.98 -9.77
N PHE A 80 -0.85 -5.43 -10.89
CA PHE A 80 -1.11 -4.06 -11.35
C PHE A 80 -1.88 -4.11 -12.66
N ASP A 81 -2.82 -3.20 -12.84
CA ASP A 81 -3.58 -3.06 -14.08
C ASP A 81 -3.76 -1.57 -14.44
N PRO A 82 -3.08 -1.09 -15.49
CA PRO A 82 -2.01 -1.75 -16.27
C PRO A 82 -0.69 -1.81 -15.46
N PRO A 83 0.19 -2.81 -15.72
CA PRO A 83 1.49 -2.90 -15.03
C PRO A 83 2.52 -1.88 -15.53
N SER A 84 2.29 -1.27 -16.69
CA SER A 84 3.13 -0.21 -17.27
C SER A 84 2.31 0.66 -18.21
N GLY A 85 2.75 1.91 -18.40
CA GLY A 85 2.10 2.86 -19.28
C GLY A 85 2.98 4.04 -19.62
N LEU A 86 2.61 4.79 -20.66
CA LEU A 86 3.20 6.10 -20.94
C LEU A 86 2.50 7.17 -20.13
N THR A 87 3.27 8.13 -19.64
CA THR A 87 2.72 9.29 -18.92
C THR A 87 1.86 10.16 -19.84
N GLY A 88 0.77 10.67 -19.29
CA GLY A 88 -0.14 11.63 -19.93
C GLY A 88 0.45 13.04 -20.05
N SER A 89 -0.39 13.98 -20.46
CA SER A 89 0.00 15.41 -20.61
C SER A 89 0.40 16.08 -19.30
N ASP A 90 -0.03 15.53 -18.18
CA ASP A 90 0.31 15.93 -16.81
C ASP A 90 1.55 15.22 -16.25
N GLY A 91 2.19 14.37 -17.05
CA GLY A 91 3.33 13.56 -16.64
C GLY A 91 2.95 12.36 -15.76
N GLN A 92 1.66 12.04 -15.59
CA GLN A 92 1.19 10.99 -14.70
C GLN A 92 0.93 9.67 -15.42
N PHE A 93 1.10 8.57 -14.68
CA PHE A 93 0.64 7.23 -15.04
C PHE A 93 0.12 6.55 -13.78
N SER A 94 -0.83 5.63 -13.94
CA SER A 94 -1.53 5.02 -12.81
C SER A 94 -1.81 3.53 -13.04
N ALA A 95 -2.03 2.81 -11.95
CA ALA A 95 -2.52 1.44 -11.99
C ALA A 95 -3.47 1.16 -10.84
N THR A 96 -4.51 0.36 -11.08
CA THR A 96 -5.24 -0.31 -10.02
C THR A 96 -4.39 -1.47 -9.50
N VAL A 97 -4.52 -1.77 -8.19
CA VAL A 97 -3.67 -2.75 -7.54
C VAL A 97 -4.52 -3.79 -6.83
N ARG A 98 -4.15 -5.05 -7.02
CA ARG A 98 -4.61 -6.17 -6.21
C ARG A 98 -3.43 -6.71 -5.40
N LEU A 99 -3.56 -6.68 -4.06
CA LEU A 99 -2.53 -7.17 -3.15
C LEU A 99 -2.38 -8.69 -3.22
N GLY A 100 -1.26 -9.20 -2.76
CA GLY A 100 -1.02 -10.63 -2.63
C GLY A 100 -1.84 -11.27 -1.52
N ALA A 101 -1.87 -12.60 -1.49
CA ALA A 101 -2.66 -13.37 -0.53
C ALA A 101 -2.11 -13.38 0.91
N ALA A 102 -0.87 -12.98 1.13
CA ALA A 102 -0.30 -12.85 2.46
C ALA A 102 -0.70 -11.52 3.10
N SER A 103 -1.11 -11.54 4.37
CA SER A 103 -1.29 -10.33 5.16
C SER A 103 0.05 -9.73 5.55
N GLY A 104 0.10 -8.41 5.75
CA GLY A 104 1.30 -7.68 6.15
C GLY A 104 1.54 -6.43 5.32
N ARG A 105 2.73 -5.85 5.46
CA ARG A 105 3.13 -4.64 4.75
C ARG A 105 3.71 -4.96 3.38
N TYR A 106 3.29 -4.21 2.40
CA TYR A 106 3.79 -4.26 1.03
C TYR A 106 4.51 -2.95 0.71
N SER A 107 5.67 -3.07 0.10
CA SER A 107 6.40 -1.94 -0.49
C SER A 107 6.28 -2.06 -2.01
N LEU A 108 5.34 -1.31 -2.58
CA LEU A 108 5.12 -1.26 -4.01
C LEU A 108 5.95 -0.12 -4.59
N ALA A 109 6.35 -0.23 -5.85
CA ALA A 109 7.18 0.77 -6.48
C ALA A 109 6.65 1.16 -7.85
N ALA A 110 6.75 2.45 -8.17
CA ALA A 110 6.67 2.94 -9.54
C ALA A 110 8.08 3.33 -10.01
N THR A 111 8.46 2.92 -11.20
CA THR A 111 9.79 3.18 -11.76
C THR A 111 9.70 3.79 -13.15
N THR A 112 10.70 4.58 -13.50
CA THR A 112 10.97 5.06 -14.85
C THR A 112 12.48 5.09 -15.06
N ARG A 113 12.93 5.48 -16.25
CA ARG A 113 14.36 5.68 -16.54
C ARG A 113 14.61 7.10 -17.00
N ASP A 114 15.75 7.65 -16.60
CA ASP A 114 16.25 8.90 -17.18
C ASP A 114 16.83 8.67 -18.59
N LYS A 115 17.25 9.76 -19.26
CA LYS A 115 17.84 9.71 -20.60
C LYS A 115 19.14 8.87 -20.69
N ALA A 116 19.85 8.73 -19.56
CA ALA A 116 21.06 7.90 -19.47
C ALA A 116 20.74 6.42 -19.17
N GLY A 117 19.47 6.07 -19.00
CA GLY A 117 19.02 4.72 -18.64
C GLY A 117 19.09 4.41 -17.15
N LYS A 118 19.43 5.40 -16.28
CA LYS A 118 19.44 5.24 -14.84
C LYS A 118 18.02 5.09 -14.32
N PRO A 119 17.73 4.08 -13.46
CA PRO A 119 16.41 3.93 -12.89
C PRO A 119 16.11 5.04 -11.88
N LEU A 120 14.90 5.55 -11.94
CA LEU A 120 14.27 6.45 -10.96
C LEU A 120 13.10 5.69 -10.34
N GLN A 121 12.87 5.83 -9.04
CA GLN A 121 11.86 5.06 -8.31
C GLN A 121 11.19 5.89 -7.24
N VAL A 122 9.88 5.66 -7.05
CA VAL A 122 9.10 6.08 -5.87
C VAL A 122 8.42 4.86 -5.27
N THR A 123 8.17 4.88 -3.96
CA THR A 123 7.63 3.75 -3.22
C THR A 123 6.27 4.09 -2.63
N PHE A 124 5.33 3.13 -2.70
CA PHE A 124 4.00 3.18 -2.12
C PHE A 124 3.92 2.11 -1.02
N PRO A 125 3.91 2.50 0.26
CA PRO A 125 3.69 1.58 1.37
C PRO A 125 2.20 1.24 1.49
N GLU A 126 1.85 -0.05 1.41
CA GLU A 126 0.48 -0.55 1.48
C GLU A 126 0.34 -1.64 2.54
N ILE A 127 -0.88 -1.92 2.98
CA ILE A 127 -1.15 -2.90 4.02
C ILE A 127 -2.19 -3.91 3.53
N ALA A 128 -1.83 -5.21 3.57
CA ALA A 128 -2.78 -6.31 3.40
C ALA A 128 -3.24 -6.79 4.78
N LEU A 129 -4.52 -6.61 5.08
CA LEU A 129 -5.13 -6.98 6.34
C LEU A 129 -5.55 -8.46 6.33
N ASP A 130 -5.32 -9.16 7.43
CA ASP A 130 -5.93 -10.47 7.67
C ASP A 130 -7.41 -10.34 8.07
N TYR A 131 -8.08 -11.49 8.28
CA TYR A 131 -9.51 -11.51 8.60
C TYR A 131 -9.85 -10.76 9.91
N GLN A 132 -9.03 -10.91 10.94
CA GLN A 132 -9.26 -10.22 12.23
C GLN A 132 -9.07 -8.71 12.09
N GLN A 133 -8.06 -8.28 11.35
CA GLN A 133 -7.79 -6.88 11.08
C GLN A 133 -8.86 -6.24 10.19
N ILE A 134 -9.45 -6.99 9.24
CA ILE A 134 -10.61 -6.52 8.44
C ILE A 134 -11.81 -6.26 9.34
N LEU A 135 -12.14 -7.19 10.24
CA LEU A 135 -13.20 -6.98 11.23
C LEU A 135 -12.92 -5.76 12.10
N GLY A 136 -11.67 -5.58 12.54
CA GLY A 136 -11.24 -4.40 13.30
C GLY A 136 -11.40 -3.10 12.50
N ARG A 137 -11.13 -3.09 11.19
CA ARG A 137 -11.39 -1.95 10.30
C ARG A 137 -12.87 -1.60 10.24
N GLU A 138 -13.75 -2.58 10.05
CA GLU A 138 -15.19 -2.36 10.01
C GLU A 138 -15.72 -1.79 11.33
N LEU A 139 -15.23 -2.30 12.46
CA LEU A 139 -15.56 -1.77 13.78
C LEU A 139 -15.02 -0.34 13.99
N ASN A 140 -13.80 -0.06 13.51
CA ASN A 140 -13.22 1.28 13.51
C ASN A 140 -14.09 2.26 12.74
N GLU A 141 -14.48 1.95 11.50
CA GLU A 141 -15.33 2.82 10.68
C GLU A 141 -16.67 3.12 11.37
N LYS A 142 -17.23 2.13 12.03
CA LYS A 142 -18.55 2.26 12.68
C LYS A 142 -18.50 3.04 13.99
N TYR A 143 -17.46 2.85 14.80
CA TYR A 143 -17.46 3.33 16.20
C TYR A 143 -16.37 4.35 16.53
N CYS A 144 -15.26 4.37 15.80
CA CYS A 144 -14.06 5.10 16.21
C CYS A 144 -13.68 6.23 15.24
N SER A 145 -13.85 6.03 13.94
CA SER A 145 -13.37 6.93 12.88
C SER A 145 -13.96 8.34 12.98
N ARG A 146 -15.16 8.50 13.53
CA ARG A 146 -15.77 9.81 13.74
C ARG A 146 -14.92 10.75 14.63
N CYS A 147 -14.19 10.19 15.58
CA CYS A 147 -13.32 10.96 16.46
C CYS A 147 -11.84 10.80 16.13
N HIS A 148 -11.40 9.60 15.71
CA HIS A 148 -10.00 9.28 15.47
C HIS A 148 -9.51 9.57 14.04
N ASN A 149 -10.38 10.05 13.15
CA ASN A 149 -9.99 10.54 11.84
C ASN A 149 -10.35 12.02 11.72
N SER A 150 -9.35 12.87 11.48
CA SER A 150 -9.53 14.32 11.35
C SER A 150 -10.26 14.72 10.07
N GLU A 151 -10.27 13.88 9.03
CA GLU A 151 -10.90 14.18 7.75
C GLU A 151 -12.39 13.86 7.78
N SER A 152 -13.20 14.74 7.20
CA SER A 152 -14.61 14.49 6.89
C SER A 152 -14.75 13.92 5.49
N SER A 153 -15.70 13.01 5.29
CA SER A 153 -16.11 12.50 3.98
C SER A 153 -17.59 12.78 3.73
N ALA A 154 -18.09 12.46 2.55
CA ALA A 154 -19.52 12.59 2.23
C ALA A 154 -20.41 11.75 3.17
N GLU A 155 -19.88 10.60 3.64
CA GLU A 155 -20.59 9.64 4.49
C GLU A 155 -20.36 9.89 5.99
N ARG A 156 -19.34 10.68 6.34
CA ARG A 156 -18.92 10.85 7.74
C ARG A 156 -18.41 12.26 8.01
N VAL A 157 -19.07 12.95 8.92
CA VAL A 157 -18.57 14.22 9.47
C VAL A 157 -17.64 13.92 10.65
N SER A 158 -16.39 14.38 10.56
CA SER A 158 -15.44 14.27 11.67
C SER A 158 -15.86 15.13 12.86
N ASN A 159 -15.66 14.59 14.05
CA ASN A 159 -15.80 15.31 15.31
C ASN A 159 -14.43 15.59 15.98
N HIS A 160 -13.33 15.26 15.30
CA HIS A 160 -11.97 15.34 15.83
C HIS A 160 -11.65 16.72 16.41
N ASP A 161 -11.89 17.78 15.64
CA ASP A 161 -11.54 19.15 16.01
C ASP A 161 -12.50 19.79 17.02
N ASN A 162 -13.62 19.11 17.33
CA ASN A 162 -14.57 19.57 18.35
C ASN A 162 -14.30 18.97 19.74
N LEU A 163 -13.33 18.07 19.85
CA LEU A 163 -12.96 17.46 21.11
C LEU A 163 -12.00 18.36 21.88
N SER A 164 -12.12 18.41 23.21
CA SER A 164 -11.25 19.21 24.09
C SER A 164 -9.79 18.75 24.02
N VAL A 165 -9.56 17.46 23.76
CA VAL A 165 -8.27 16.85 23.49
C VAL A 165 -8.40 15.99 22.24
N PRO A 166 -7.90 16.44 21.08
CA PRO A 166 -7.94 15.66 19.86
C PRO A 166 -7.25 14.29 20.02
N PRO A 167 -7.89 13.19 19.65
CA PRO A 167 -7.30 11.87 19.76
C PRO A 167 -6.22 11.65 18.71
N HIS A 168 -5.25 10.78 19.01
CA HIS A 168 -4.26 10.38 18.03
C HIS A 168 -4.90 9.59 16.90
N ALA A 169 -4.46 9.84 15.67
CA ALA A 169 -4.79 8.98 14.54
C ALA A 169 -4.21 7.57 14.75
N PHE A 170 -4.90 6.54 14.28
CA PHE A 170 -4.40 5.16 14.43
C PHE A 170 -3.15 4.87 13.58
N SER A 171 -2.87 5.71 12.57
CA SER A 171 -1.62 5.72 11.84
C SER A 171 -0.43 6.33 12.61
N ASP A 172 -0.67 7.09 13.70
CA ASP A 172 0.41 7.64 14.54
C ASP A 172 1.07 6.53 15.39
N GLY A 173 1.92 5.76 14.77
CA GLY A 173 2.68 4.70 15.44
C GLY A 173 3.71 5.22 16.43
N VAL A 174 4.21 6.45 16.29
CA VAL A 174 5.16 7.04 17.23
C VAL A 174 4.56 7.12 18.63
N THR A 175 3.32 7.59 18.73
CA THR A 175 2.59 7.69 20.00
C THR A 175 1.96 6.37 20.42
N LEU A 176 1.22 5.71 19.51
CA LEU A 176 0.45 4.52 19.85
C LEU A 176 1.31 3.31 20.22
N ASN A 177 2.52 3.20 19.69
CA ASN A 177 3.44 2.11 20.01
C ASN A 177 4.07 2.23 21.40
N GLN A 178 3.90 3.35 22.09
CA GLN A 178 4.30 3.50 23.50
C GLN A 178 3.33 2.79 24.45
N PHE A 179 2.10 2.50 24.01
CA PHE A 179 1.12 1.76 24.80
C PHE A 179 1.35 0.24 24.63
N SER A 180 1.30 -0.48 25.75
CA SER A 180 1.24 -1.94 25.69
C SER A 180 -0.07 -2.40 25.04
N SER A 181 -0.12 -3.65 24.54
CA SER A 181 -1.37 -4.21 24.04
C SER A 181 -2.43 -4.28 25.13
N ALA A 182 -2.06 -4.60 26.36
CA ALA A 182 -2.98 -4.58 27.50
C ALA A 182 -3.57 -3.18 27.76
N SER A 183 -2.75 -2.12 27.69
CA SER A 183 -3.22 -0.73 27.85
C SER A 183 -4.14 -0.31 26.71
N LEU A 184 -3.85 -0.73 25.47
CA LEU A 184 -4.71 -0.47 24.31
C LEU A 184 -6.08 -1.15 24.46
N LEU A 185 -6.10 -2.42 24.86
CA LEU A 185 -7.34 -3.16 25.12
C LEU A 185 -8.13 -2.51 26.28
N ALA A 186 -7.44 -2.12 27.35
CA ALA A 186 -8.07 -1.50 28.52
C ALA A 186 -8.72 -0.15 28.17
N ILE A 187 -8.06 0.72 27.39
CA ILE A 187 -8.62 2.02 27.02
C ILE A 187 -9.85 1.87 26.10
N VAL A 188 -9.85 0.91 25.19
CA VAL A 188 -11.02 0.63 24.35
C VAL A 188 -12.15 0.06 25.21
N SER A 189 -11.86 -0.87 26.13
CA SER A 189 -12.87 -1.51 26.96
C SER A 189 -13.52 -0.55 27.95
N HIS A 190 -12.71 0.26 28.66
CA HIS A 190 -13.15 1.03 29.82
C HIS A 190 -13.25 2.53 29.59
N GLY A 191 -12.86 2.99 28.38
CA GLY A 191 -12.87 4.41 28.02
C GLY A 191 -11.68 5.19 28.58
N GLY A 192 -11.53 6.43 28.14
CA GLY A 192 -10.40 7.28 28.49
C GLY A 192 -10.35 7.64 29.96
N ALA A 193 -11.49 7.97 30.56
CA ALA A 193 -11.58 8.39 31.97
C ALA A 193 -11.05 7.33 32.96
N ALA A 194 -11.29 6.05 32.69
CA ALA A 194 -10.83 4.94 33.54
C ALA A 194 -9.30 4.81 33.59
N LEU A 195 -8.60 5.39 32.62
CA LEU A 195 -7.14 5.36 32.50
C LEU A 195 -6.50 6.76 32.66
N GLY A 196 -7.24 7.72 33.22
CA GLY A 196 -6.76 9.09 33.40
C GLY A 196 -6.52 9.84 32.09
N LYS A 197 -7.24 9.46 31.02
CA LYS A 197 -7.25 10.11 29.70
C LYS A 197 -8.54 10.90 29.51
N SER A 198 -8.79 11.40 28.29
CA SER A 198 -9.99 12.19 28.00
C SER A 198 -11.28 11.42 28.31
N PRO A 199 -12.22 12.02 29.08
CA PRO A 199 -13.52 11.42 29.34
C PRO A 199 -14.44 11.38 28.10
N GLU A 200 -14.07 12.07 27.04
CA GLU A 200 -14.81 12.09 25.77
C GLU A 200 -14.69 10.77 25.01
N MET A 201 -13.69 9.94 25.34
CA MET A 201 -13.60 8.56 24.84
C MET A 201 -14.45 7.62 25.70
N PRO A 202 -15.60 7.12 25.20
CA PRO A 202 -16.50 6.27 25.99
C PRO A 202 -15.94 4.85 26.15
N PRO A 203 -16.45 4.08 27.14
CA PRO A 203 -16.18 2.65 27.24
C PRO A 203 -16.95 1.87 26.16
N TYR A 204 -16.31 0.90 25.54
CA TYR A 204 -16.94 0.06 24.49
C TYR A 204 -17.28 -1.36 24.94
N SER A 205 -16.81 -1.82 26.12
CA SER A 205 -17.16 -3.16 26.62
C SER A 205 -18.68 -3.42 26.81
N PRO A 206 -19.56 -2.41 27.00
CA PRO A 206 -21.00 -2.65 26.99
C PRO A 206 -21.60 -2.90 25.60
N THR A 207 -20.87 -2.53 24.52
CA THR A 207 -21.35 -2.56 23.14
C THR A 207 -20.63 -3.61 22.29
N LEU A 208 -19.34 -3.83 22.56
CA LEU A 208 -18.46 -4.70 21.83
C LEU A 208 -18.05 -5.89 22.68
N SER A 209 -17.99 -7.06 22.08
CA SER A 209 -17.44 -8.25 22.72
C SER A 209 -15.92 -8.15 22.92
N ALA A 210 -15.34 -8.99 23.73
CA ALA A 210 -13.89 -9.04 23.90
C ALA A 210 -13.18 -9.35 22.56
N SER A 211 -13.75 -10.23 21.73
CA SER A 211 -13.21 -10.54 20.40
C SER A 211 -13.28 -9.36 19.43
N ASP A 212 -14.30 -8.50 19.51
CA ASP A 212 -14.39 -7.28 18.72
C ASP A 212 -13.32 -6.26 19.13
N ILE A 213 -13.09 -6.14 20.45
CA ILE A 213 -12.04 -5.26 20.99
C ILE A 213 -10.64 -5.77 20.59
N ASP A 214 -10.42 -7.08 20.60
CA ASP A 214 -9.18 -7.70 20.10
C ASP A 214 -8.98 -7.42 18.61
N ALA A 215 -10.05 -7.51 17.81
CA ALA A 215 -10.01 -7.20 16.38
C ALA A 215 -9.67 -5.71 16.12
N LEU A 216 -10.27 -4.80 16.87
CA LEU A 216 -9.92 -3.36 16.82
C LEU A 216 -8.45 -3.13 17.16
N ALA A 217 -7.93 -3.76 18.22
CA ALA A 217 -6.54 -3.64 18.61
C ALA A 217 -5.60 -4.19 17.52
N ALA A 218 -5.95 -5.32 16.89
CA ALA A 218 -5.21 -5.89 15.79
C ALA A 218 -5.16 -4.94 14.58
N TYR A 219 -6.26 -4.31 14.22
CA TYR A 219 -6.31 -3.30 13.16
C TYR A 219 -5.45 -2.08 13.48
N ILE A 220 -5.60 -1.49 14.68
CA ILE A 220 -4.83 -0.32 15.12
C ILE A 220 -3.32 -0.63 15.03
N ARG A 221 -2.90 -1.82 15.45
CA ARG A 221 -1.48 -2.22 15.35
C ARG A 221 -1.00 -2.44 13.91
N ALA A 222 -1.89 -2.89 13.02
CA ALA A 222 -1.55 -3.10 11.62
C ALA A 222 -1.31 -1.79 10.87
N VAL A 223 -2.14 -0.75 11.13
CA VAL A 223 -2.06 0.53 10.42
C VAL A 223 -1.07 1.53 11.02
N ALA A 224 -0.58 1.29 12.23
CA ALA A 224 0.38 2.16 12.91
C ALA A 224 1.68 2.32 12.10
N ASP A 225 2.15 3.55 11.90
CA ASP A 225 3.40 3.87 11.22
C ASP A 225 4.26 4.81 12.10
N PRO A 226 5.47 4.43 12.54
CA PRO A 226 6.14 3.14 12.29
C PRO A 226 5.38 1.92 12.83
N PRO A 227 5.66 0.70 12.29
CA PRO A 227 4.99 -0.52 12.70
C PRO A 227 5.15 -0.82 14.20
N TYR A 228 4.11 -1.38 14.81
CA TYR A 228 4.19 -1.86 16.19
C TYR A 228 5.21 -2.99 16.31
N ARG A 229 6.11 -2.85 17.27
CA ARG A 229 7.12 -3.85 17.60
C ARG A 229 7.04 -4.17 19.09
N PRO A 230 6.51 -5.34 19.51
CA PRO A 230 6.49 -5.76 20.89
C PRO A 230 7.91 -5.72 21.50
N GLN A 231 8.02 -5.22 22.72
CA GLN A 231 9.30 -5.23 23.44
C GLN A 231 9.78 -6.67 23.68
N GLY A 232 11.07 -6.91 23.55
CA GLY A 232 11.70 -8.22 23.78
C GLY A 232 11.63 -9.19 22.59
N VAL A 233 11.05 -8.78 21.47
CA VAL A 233 11.09 -9.56 20.22
C VAL A 233 12.24 -9.10 19.36
N VAL A 234 13.15 -10.03 19.00
CA VAL A 234 14.23 -9.76 18.04
C VAL A 234 13.66 -9.86 16.63
N TYR A 235 13.68 -8.76 15.91
CA TYR A 235 13.28 -8.72 14.50
C TYR A 235 14.53 -8.91 13.65
N ALA A 236 14.52 -9.89 12.75
CA ALA A 236 15.54 -9.96 11.70
C ALA A 236 15.43 -8.69 10.84
N ASN A 237 16.57 -8.09 10.52
CA ASN A 237 16.63 -6.93 9.64
C ASN A 237 15.93 -7.29 8.31
N GLN A 238 14.81 -6.62 8.03
CA GLN A 238 14.14 -6.66 6.74
C GLN A 238 14.68 -5.55 5.87
#